data_908ea2de8b26a40c135e9dda04abb1a4
#
_entry.id   908ea2de8b26a40c135e9dda04abb1a4
#
_cell.length_a   1.000
_cell.length_b   1.000
_cell.length_c   1.000
_cell.angle_alpha   90.00
_cell.angle_beta   90.00
_cell.angle_gamma   90.00
#
_symmetry.space_group_name_H-M   'P 1'
#
loop_
_entity.id
_entity.type
_entity.pdbx_description
1 polymer ?
#
loop_
_entity_poly.entity_id
_entity_poly.type
_entity_poly.pdbx_seq_one_letter_code
_entity_poly.pdbx_strand_id
1 'polypeptide(L)'
;TVFSRNSTDIDDLLEKLGGTPVIIKLARGTHGNGVVLAESKKAAKSVLQAFYLTNEDGTNVLLQEFVKESAGTDIRAFVVGSRVVASMRRQSLDDDFRSNLHKGGAGTAIKLTDEERKMCVKAARAMNLTVAGVDFMRSARGPLVLEVNASPGFGIEKITGRDVATPIIEYIERNAKRRPRKDKVGA
;
A
#
# COMPACT_ATOMS: atom_id res chain seq x y z
N THR A 1 8.89 -1.57 -9.77
CA THR A 1 8.49 -0.18 -9.52
C THR A 1 9.62 0.76 -9.88
N VAL A 2 9.32 1.81 -10.63
CA VAL A 2 10.25 2.88 -10.98
C VAL A 2 9.61 4.24 -10.72
N PHE A 3 10.45 5.26 -10.49
CA PHE A 3 10.02 6.65 -10.32
C PHE A 3 10.28 7.45 -11.58
N SER A 4 9.37 8.35 -11.92
CA SER A 4 9.54 9.35 -12.96
C SER A 4 9.30 10.75 -12.41
N ARG A 5 10.09 11.71 -12.90
CA ARG A 5 9.93 13.15 -12.64
C ARG A 5 9.70 13.96 -13.90
N ASN A 6 9.80 13.33 -15.05
CA ASN A 6 9.55 13.95 -16.35
C ASN A 6 8.92 12.97 -17.32
N SER A 7 8.35 13.44 -18.41
CA SER A 7 7.70 12.61 -19.41
C SER A 7 8.63 12.06 -20.49
N THR A 8 9.92 12.41 -20.48
CA THR A 8 10.85 12.08 -21.57
C THR A 8 11.40 10.66 -21.46
N ASP A 9 11.53 10.12 -20.25
CA ASP A 9 12.21 8.85 -19.99
C ASP A 9 11.28 7.64 -20.01
N ILE A 10 10.05 7.80 -20.54
CA ILE A 10 9.01 6.77 -20.48
C ILE A 10 9.44 5.45 -21.14
N ASP A 11 10.18 5.54 -22.22
CA ASP A 11 10.58 4.36 -22.99
C ASP A 11 11.55 3.50 -22.19
N ASP A 12 12.56 4.10 -21.57
CA ASP A 12 13.53 3.43 -20.69
C ASP A 12 12.86 2.89 -19.42
N LEU A 13 11.88 3.62 -18.86
CA LEU A 13 11.15 3.19 -17.68
C LEU A 13 10.25 1.99 -17.97
N LEU A 14 9.59 1.96 -19.14
CA LEU A 14 8.78 0.82 -19.57
C LEU A 14 9.67 -0.41 -19.85
N GLU A 15 10.83 -0.23 -20.47
CA GLU A 15 11.78 -1.32 -20.69
C GLU A 15 12.23 -1.94 -19.38
N LYS A 16 12.58 -1.13 -18.36
CA LYS A 16 12.95 -1.60 -17.01
C LYS A 16 11.83 -2.36 -16.30
N LEU A 17 10.56 -2.11 -16.66
CA LEU A 17 9.40 -2.80 -16.11
C LEU A 17 8.98 -4.03 -16.92
N GLY A 18 9.64 -4.33 -18.04
CA GLY A 18 9.28 -5.42 -18.92
C GLY A 18 8.18 -5.09 -19.93
N GLY A 19 7.89 -3.78 -20.14
CA GLY A 19 6.88 -3.32 -21.09
C GLY A 19 5.53 -2.98 -20.45
N THR A 20 4.50 -2.96 -21.29
CA THR A 20 3.09 -2.74 -20.87
C THR A 20 2.35 -4.09 -20.79
N PRO A 21 1.25 -4.19 -20.01
CA PRO A 21 0.58 -3.12 -19.25
C PRO A 21 1.32 -2.71 -17.97
N VAL A 22 1.16 -1.43 -17.57
CA VAL A 22 1.74 -0.88 -16.35
C VAL A 22 0.71 -0.08 -15.56
N ILE A 23 0.89 -0.03 -14.24
CA ILE A 23 0.15 0.88 -13.38
C ILE A 23 0.94 2.17 -13.21
N ILE A 24 0.29 3.29 -13.46
CA ILE A 24 0.84 4.63 -13.27
C ILE A 24 0.12 5.26 -12.08
N LYS A 25 0.89 5.76 -11.10
CA LYS A 25 0.35 6.33 -9.85
C LYS A 25 0.95 7.70 -9.59
N LEU A 26 0.12 8.67 -9.20
CA LEU A 26 0.60 9.87 -8.54
C LEU A 26 1.17 9.50 -7.17
N ALA A 27 2.36 10.01 -6.82
CA ALA A 27 2.96 9.76 -5.51
C ALA A 27 2.16 10.40 -4.36
N ARG A 28 1.36 11.41 -4.66
CA ARG A 28 0.40 12.03 -3.75
C ARG A 28 -1.01 11.70 -4.21
N GLY A 29 -1.70 10.87 -3.44
CA GLY A 29 -3.08 10.48 -3.71
C GLY A 29 -3.61 9.57 -2.63
N THR A 30 -4.93 9.54 -2.46
CA THR A 30 -5.60 8.67 -1.49
C THR A 30 -6.71 7.88 -2.17
N HIS A 31 -7.03 6.70 -1.63
CA HIS A 31 -8.18 5.89 -2.04
C HIS A 31 -8.17 5.45 -3.53
N GLY A 32 -6.98 5.30 -4.13
CA GLY A 32 -6.85 4.90 -5.54
C GLY A 32 -7.15 6.02 -6.56
N ASN A 33 -7.24 7.27 -6.11
CA ASN A 33 -7.28 8.41 -7.01
C ASN A 33 -5.88 8.65 -7.60
N GLY A 34 -5.81 8.99 -8.89
CA GLY A 34 -4.54 9.15 -9.59
C GLY A 34 -3.81 7.82 -9.87
N VAL A 35 -4.54 6.69 -9.90
CA VAL A 35 -4.03 5.37 -10.29
C VAL A 35 -4.66 4.95 -11.60
N VAL A 36 -3.85 4.72 -12.63
CA VAL A 36 -4.29 4.42 -13.99
C VAL A 36 -3.59 3.17 -14.51
N LEU A 37 -4.34 2.26 -15.12
CA LEU A 37 -3.79 1.15 -15.90
C LEU A 37 -3.53 1.63 -17.33
N ALA A 38 -2.29 1.54 -17.78
CA ALA A 38 -1.89 1.85 -19.14
C ALA A 38 -1.56 0.55 -19.89
N GLU A 39 -2.44 0.14 -20.78
CA GLU A 39 -2.33 -1.12 -21.52
C GLU A 39 -1.37 -1.05 -22.70
N SER A 40 -1.01 0.17 -23.13
CA SER A 40 -0.08 0.39 -24.23
C SER A 40 0.91 1.51 -23.92
N LYS A 41 2.07 1.48 -24.58
CA LYS A 41 3.08 2.54 -24.52
C LYS A 41 2.50 3.91 -24.85
N LYS A 42 1.59 3.98 -25.84
CA LYS A 42 0.92 5.24 -26.23
C LYS A 42 0.03 5.76 -25.11
N ALA A 43 -0.75 4.88 -24.47
CA ALA A 43 -1.58 5.25 -23.33
C ALA A 43 -0.71 5.73 -22.14
N ALA A 44 0.39 5.01 -21.83
CA ALA A 44 1.31 5.40 -20.78
C ALA A 44 1.92 6.79 -21.01
N LYS A 45 2.35 7.10 -22.25
CA LYS A 45 2.84 8.44 -22.62
C LYS A 45 1.80 9.53 -22.39
N SER A 46 0.57 9.31 -22.84
CA SER A 46 -0.52 10.29 -22.70
C SER A 46 -0.87 10.55 -21.23
N VAL A 47 -0.93 9.51 -20.41
CA VAL A 47 -1.21 9.64 -18.96
C VAL A 47 -0.10 10.42 -18.26
N LEU A 48 1.17 10.11 -18.54
CA LEU A 48 2.29 10.85 -17.95
C LEU A 48 2.30 12.31 -18.35
N GLN A 49 2.06 12.61 -19.62
CA GLN A 49 1.95 14.00 -20.09
C GLN A 49 0.84 14.75 -19.35
N ALA A 50 -0.35 14.15 -19.21
CA ALA A 50 -1.45 14.74 -18.46
C ALA A 50 -1.08 15.00 -16.99
N PHE A 51 -0.43 14.04 -16.33
CA PHE A 51 -0.02 14.19 -14.92
C PHE A 51 1.03 15.28 -14.72
N TYR A 52 1.95 15.47 -15.66
CA TYR A 52 2.96 16.53 -15.56
C TYR A 52 2.42 17.91 -15.94
N LEU A 53 1.44 18.00 -16.85
CA LEU A 53 0.82 19.28 -17.21
C LEU A 53 -0.05 19.86 -16.09
N THR A 54 -0.65 19.01 -15.25
CA THR A 54 -1.59 19.46 -14.21
C THR A 54 -0.94 19.81 -12.89
N ASN A 55 0.38 19.59 -12.73
CA ASN A 55 1.08 19.78 -11.47
C ASN A 55 2.34 20.62 -11.65
N GLU A 56 2.23 21.91 -11.34
CA GLU A 56 3.31 22.91 -11.46
C GLU A 56 4.49 22.66 -10.49
N ASP A 57 4.29 21.91 -9.40
CA ASP A 57 5.27 21.70 -8.32
C ASP A 57 6.13 20.42 -8.44
N GLY A 58 6.30 19.87 -9.65
CA GLY A 58 7.12 18.67 -9.84
C GLY A 58 6.48 17.39 -9.29
N THR A 59 5.52 16.88 -10.02
CA THR A 59 4.81 15.64 -9.69
C THR A 59 5.75 14.45 -9.75
N ASN A 60 5.88 13.74 -8.63
CA ASN A 60 6.49 12.42 -8.63
C ASN A 60 5.45 11.39 -9.09
N VAL A 61 5.77 10.64 -10.11
CA VAL A 61 4.94 9.56 -10.64
C VAL A 61 5.65 8.22 -10.42
N LEU A 62 4.90 7.23 -9.95
CA LEU A 62 5.37 5.85 -9.87
C LEU A 62 4.79 5.06 -11.04
N LEU A 63 5.65 4.28 -11.68
CA LEU A 63 5.22 3.23 -12.62
C LEU A 63 5.50 1.88 -11.99
N GLN A 64 4.52 0.99 -12.04
CA GLN A 64 4.62 -0.36 -11.51
C GLN A 64 4.19 -1.37 -12.56
N GLU A 65 4.85 -2.51 -12.59
CA GLU A 65 4.40 -3.67 -13.34
C GLU A 65 2.95 -4.03 -12.96
N PHE A 66 2.13 -4.33 -13.94
CA PHE A 66 0.79 -4.84 -13.70
C PHE A 66 0.83 -6.34 -13.43
N VAL A 67 0.45 -6.74 -12.23
CA VAL A 67 0.40 -8.13 -11.79
C VAL A 67 -0.95 -8.71 -12.21
N LYS A 68 -1.02 -9.25 -13.42
CA LYS A 68 -2.26 -9.69 -14.07
C LYS A 68 -3.03 -10.74 -13.27
N GLU A 69 -2.32 -11.68 -12.65
CA GLU A 69 -2.90 -12.76 -11.85
C GLU A 69 -3.57 -12.29 -10.55
N SER A 70 -3.32 -11.05 -10.14
CA SER A 70 -3.95 -10.40 -8.99
C SER A 70 -4.81 -9.19 -9.36
N ALA A 71 -5.20 -9.05 -10.62
CA ALA A 71 -6.04 -7.93 -11.05
C ALA A 71 -7.33 -7.85 -10.22
N GLY A 72 -7.66 -6.66 -9.73
CA GLY A 72 -8.82 -6.43 -8.89
C GLY A 72 -8.75 -7.05 -7.48
N THR A 73 -7.61 -7.63 -7.09
CA THR A 73 -7.45 -8.29 -5.79
C THR A 73 -6.16 -7.87 -5.11
N ASP A 74 -6.24 -7.56 -3.83
CA ASP A 74 -5.07 -7.39 -2.97
C ASP A 74 -5.34 -7.91 -1.55
N ILE A 75 -4.29 -7.91 -0.75
CA ILE A 75 -4.33 -8.35 0.64
C ILE A 75 -3.85 -7.21 1.53
N ARG A 76 -4.64 -6.87 2.54
CA ARG A 76 -4.24 -5.98 3.62
C ARG A 76 -3.92 -6.77 4.87
N ALA A 77 -2.70 -6.62 5.38
CA ALA A 77 -2.26 -7.13 6.67
C ALA A 77 -2.11 -5.98 7.67
N PHE A 78 -2.69 -6.12 8.86
CA PHE A 78 -2.53 -5.17 9.95
C PHE A 78 -1.40 -5.64 10.86
N VAL A 79 -0.32 -4.86 10.92
CA VAL A 79 0.90 -5.18 11.67
C VAL A 79 0.93 -4.36 12.95
N VAL A 80 1.23 -5.02 14.08
CA VAL A 80 1.53 -4.37 15.36
C VAL A 80 2.82 -4.96 15.92
N GLY A 81 3.84 -4.13 16.07
CA GLY A 81 5.17 -4.55 16.52
C GLY A 81 5.80 -5.58 15.59
N SER A 82 5.89 -6.81 16.04
CA SER A 82 6.52 -7.92 15.31
C SER A 82 5.53 -8.95 14.76
N ARG A 83 4.23 -8.66 14.75
CA ARG A 83 3.21 -9.65 14.35
C ARG A 83 2.11 -9.03 13.49
N VAL A 84 1.52 -9.83 12.60
CA VAL A 84 0.27 -9.50 11.91
C VAL A 84 -0.89 -9.91 12.82
N VAL A 85 -1.75 -8.96 13.20
CA VAL A 85 -2.88 -9.16 14.11
C VAL A 85 -4.19 -9.45 13.36
N ALA A 86 -4.36 -8.88 12.17
CA ALA A 86 -5.51 -9.12 11.28
C ALA A 86 -5.08 -9.12 9.82
N SER A 87 -5.79 -9.85 8.98
CA SER A 87 -5.57 -9.86 7.53
C SER A 87 -6.85 -10.10 6.76
N MET A 88 -7.03 -9.38 5.65
CA MET A 88 -8.17 -9.51 4.76
C MET A 88 -7.74 -9.46 3.31
N ARG A 89 -8.45 -10.17 2.45
CA ARG A 89 -8.41 -10.01 1.01
C ARG A 89 -9.45 -8.97 0.63
N ARG A 90 -9.09 -8.03 -0.22
CA ARG A 90 -10.00 -7.09 -0.87
C ARG A 90 -10.18 -7.51 -2.32
N GLN A 91 -11.39 -7.44 -2.79
CA GLN A 91 -11.77 -7.82 -4.16
C GLN A 91 -12.64 -6.72 -4.75
N SER A 92 -12.32 -6.25 -5.95
CA SER A 92 -13.24 -5.43 -6.74
C SER A 92 -14.50 -6.21 -7.06
N LEU A 93 -15.66 -5.57 -7.02
CA LEU A 93 -16.94 -6.14 -7.45
C LEU A 93 -17.22 -5.89 -8.93
N ASP A 94 -16.54 -4.92 -9.51
CA ASP A 94 -16.58 -4.57 -10.93
C ASP A 94 -15.30 -5.06 -11.62
N ASP A 95 -15.21 -4.90 -12.94
CA ASP A 95 -13.99 -5.18 -13.72
C ASP A 95 -12.86 -4.17 -13.48
N ASP A 96 -12.92 -3.40 -12.36
CA ASP A 96 -11.87 -2.49 -11.96
C ASP A 96 -10.65 -3.29 -11.44
N PHE A 97 -9.49 -2.96 -11.94
CA PHE A 97 -8.22 -3.55 -11.47
C PHE A 97 -7.87 -3.14 -10.03
N ARG A 98 -8.54 -2.12 -9.48
CA ARG A 98 -8.36 -1.60 -8.11
C ARG A 98 -9.30 -2.31 -7.14
N SER A 99 -8.77 -2.82 -6.04
CA SER A 99 -9.49 -3.60 -5.02
C SER A 99 -9.99 -2.77 -3.83
N ASN A 100 -10.03 -1.43 -3.94
CA ASN A 100 -10.34 -0.54 -2.84
C ASN A 100 -11.78 -0.69 -2.30
N LEU A 101 -11.93 -1.00 -1.00
CA LEU A 101 -13.23 -1.12 -0.32
C LEU A 101 -14.09 0.15 -0.42
N HIS A 102 -13.47 1.33 -0.42
CA HIS A 102 -14.16 2.63 -0.55
C HIS A 102 -14.81 2.83 -1.93
N LYS A 103 -14.47 2.00 -2.91
CA LYS A 103 -15.07 1.98 -4.25
C LYS A 103 -16.05 0.83 -4.45
N GLY A 104 -16.59 0.27 -3.35
CA GLY A 104 -17.57 -0.81 -3.41
C GLY A 104 -16.96 -2.22 -3.40
N GLY A 105 -15.65 -2.36 -3.19
CA GLY A 105 -14.99 -3.66 -3.11
C GLY A 105 -15.46 -4.49 -1.91
N ALA A 106 -15.40 -5.82 -2.03
CA ALA A 106 -15.70 -6.77 -0.96
C ALA A 106 -14.42 -7.13 -0.18
N GLY A 107 -14.56 -7.27 1.13
CA GLY A 107 -13.49 -7.74 2.02
C GLY A 107 -13.82 -9.12 2.59
N THR A 108 -12.82 -10.00 2.66
CA THR A 108 -12.96 -11.34 3.27
C THR A 108 -11.76 -11.61 4.17
N ALA A 109 -12.02 -12.09 5.39
CA ALA A 109 -10.95 -12.52 6.30
C ALA A 109 -10.15 -13.67 5.68
N ILE A 110 -8.83 -13.61 5.75
CA ILE A 110 -7.96 -14.68 5.24
C ILE A 110 -6.86 -15.02 6.23
N LYS A 111 -6.30 -16.21 6.05
CA LYS A 111 -5.09 -16.65 6.76
C LYS A 111 -3.88 -16.42 5.86
N LEU A 112 -2.86 -15.75 6.39
CA LEU A 112 -1.59 -15.57 5.71
C LEU A 112 -0.66 -16.75 5.91
N THR A 113 0.21 -17.00 4.93
CA THR A 113 1.35 -17.91 5.09
C THR A 113 2.40 -17.29 6.04
N ASP A 114 3.33 -18.09 6.50
CA ASP A 114 4.43 -17.59 7.35
C ASP A 114 5.36 -16.66 6.58
N GLU A 115 5.56 -16.90 5.29
CA GLU A 115 6.32 -16.04 4.40
C GLU A 115 5.65 -14.65 4.28
N GLU A 116 4.34 -14.62 4.00
CA GLU A 116 3.56 -13.37 3.91
C GLU A 116 3.60 -12.59 5.22
N ARG A 117 3.47 -13.25 6.38
CA ARG A 117 3.59 -12.61 7.70
C ARG A 117 4.96 -11.98 7.91
N LYS A 118 6.03 -12.73 7.62
CA LYS A 118 7.42 -12.26 7.74
C LYS A 118 7.67 -11.06 6.82
N MET A 119 7.20 -11.13 5.57
CA MET A 119 7.29 -10.04 4.60
C MET A 119 6.59 -8.77 5.11
N CYS A 120 5.34 -8.87 5.60
CA CYS A 120 4.59 -7.71 6.10
C CYS A 120 5.31 -7.06 7.30
N VAL A 121 5.79 -7.85 8.26
CA VAL A 121 6.55 -7.32 9.41
C VAL A 121 7.85 -6.66 8.95
N LYS A 122 8.56 -7.26 7.99
CA LYS A 122 9.80 -6.70 7.41
C LYS A 122 9.51 -5.38 6.70
N ALA A 123 8.43 -5.29 5.94
CA ALA A 123 8.02 -4.08 5.23
C ALA A 123 7.69 -2.94 6.21
N ALA A 124 6.89 -3.20 7.26
CA ALA A 124 6.60 -2.22 8.30
C ALA A 124 7.86 -1.71 9.01
N ARG A 125 8.79 -2.61 9.36
CA ARG A 125 10.08 -2.26 9.99
C ARG A 125 10.96 -1.43 9.07
N ALA A 126 11.02 -1.74 7.77
CA ALA A 126 11.80 -0.98 6.80
C ALA A 126 11.35 0.48 6.71
N MET A 127 10.06 0.75 6.99
CA MET A 127 9.49 2.09 7.07
C MET A 127 9.55 2.70 8.49
N ASN A 128 10.21 2.02 9.44
CA ASN A 128 10.28 2.40 10.86
C ASN A 128 8.89 2.55 11.51
N LEU A 129 7.94 1.71 11.10
CA LEU A 129 6.57 1.72 11.62
C LEU A 129 6.34 0.54 12.56
N THR A 130 5.77 0.84 13.73
CA THR A 130 5.37 -0.16 14.73
C THR A 130 3.91 -0.57 14.59
N VAL A 131 3.08 0.30 14.03
CA VAL A 131 1.71 0.01 13.61
C VAL A 131 1.61 0.36 12.13
N ALA A 132 1.19 -0.58 11.31
CA ALA A 132 1.10 -0.36 9.86
C ALA A 132 0.04 -1.26 9.21
N GLY A 133 -0.58 -0.73 8.15
CA GLY A 133 -1.30 -1.52 7.17
C GLY A 133 -0.39 -1.82 5.99
N VAL A 134 -0.08 -3.08 5.76
CA VAL A 134 0.74 -3.52 4.62
C VAL A 134 -0.17 -4.12 3.57
N ASP A 135 -0.16 -3.52 2.38
CA ASP A 135 -0.90 -3.99 1.22
C ASP A 135 0.04 -4.73 0.29
N PHE A 136 -0.36 -5.92 -0.14
CA PHE A 136 0.44 -6.75 -1.03
C PHE A 136 -0.43 -7.59 -1.96
N MET A 137 0.17 -8.07 -3.03
CA MET A 137 -0.43 -8.99 -4.00
C MET A 137 0.26 -10.35 -3.93
N ARG A 138 -0.49 -11.42 -4.21
CA ARG A 138 0.06 -12.75 -4.51
C ARG A 138 0.38 -12.83 -5.99
N SER A 139 1.59 -13.22 -6.34
CA SER A 139 2.01 -13.43 -7.72
C SER A 139 2.64 -14.80 -7.90
N ALA A 140 2.83 -15.20 -9.15
CA ALA A 140 3.58 -16.44 -9.49
C ALA A 140 5.02 -16.42 -8.97
N ARG A 141 5.56 -15.22 -8.65
CA ARG A 141 6.91 -15.01 -8.09
C ARG A 141 6.92 -14.89 -6.56
N GLY A 142 5.79 -15.16 -5.89
CA GLY A 142 5.60 -14.94 -4.46
C GLY A 142 4.86 -13.63 -4.14
N PRO A 143 4.78 -13.25 -2.85
CA PRO A 143 4.07 -12.06 -2.43
C PRO A 143 4.84 -10.77 -2.78
N LEU A 144 4.14 -9.78 -3.34
CA LEU A 144 4.70 -8.50 -3.75
C LEU A 144 4.07 -7.35 -2.97
N VAL A 145 4.87 -6.60 -2.21
CA VAL A 145 4.40 -5.43 -1.44
C VAL A 145 4.01 -4.32 -2.40
N LEU A 146 2.84 -3.74 -2.19
CA LEU A 146 2.34 -2.56 -2.92
C LEU A 146 2.63 -1.28 -2.15
N GLU A 147 2.19 -1.22 -0.89
CA GLU A 147 2.32 -0.03 -0.06
C GLU A 147 2.31 -0.36 1.44
N VAL A 148 2.82 0.57 2.24
CA VAL A 148 2.81 0.50 3.70
C VAL A 148 2.15 1.77 4.23
N ASN A 149 1.03 1.61 4.92
CA ASN A 149 0.22 2.71 5.45
C ASN A 149 0.52 2.93 6.93
N ALA A 150 0.96 4.15 7.29
CA ALA A 150 1.30 4.50 8.68
C ALA A 150 0.07 4.69 9.59
N SER A 151 -1.09 4.97 9.00
CA SER A 151 -2.36 5.16 9.74
C SER A 151 -3.45 4.27 9.12
N PRO A 152 -3.37 2.95 9.31
CA PRO A 152 -4.35 2.03 8.75
C PRO A 152 -5.71 2.20 9.44
N GLY A 153 -6.78 2.27 8.64
CA GLY A 153 -8.14 2.32 9.18
C GLY A 153 -8.55 1.01 9.86
N PHE A 154 -9.40 1.09 10.88
CA PHE A 154 -9.87 -0.05 11.67
C PHE A 154 -11.04 -0.81 11.01
N GLY A 155 -11.43 -0.45 9.80
CA GLY A 155 -12.47 -1.18 9.06
C GLY A 155 -12.20 -2.68 8.87
N ILE A 156 -10.95 -3.10 8.98
CA ILE A 156 -10.54 -4.51 8.97
C ILE A 156 -11.18 -5.32 10.11
N GLU A 157 -11.49 -4.71 11.27
CA GLU A 157 -12.13 -5.38 12.42
C GLU A 157 -13.52 -5.90 12.04
N LYS A 158 -14.30 -5.08 11.34
CA LYS A 158 -15.66 -5.45 10.89
C LYS A 158 -15.65 -6.65 9.94
N ILE A 159 -14.60 -6.76 9.12
CA ILE A 159 -14.47 -7.81 8.12
C ILE A 159 -13.93 -9.09 8.72
N THR A 160 -12.97 -8.98 9.63
CA THR A 160 -12.23 -10.13 10.15
C THR A 160 -12.73 -10.63 11.50
N GLY A 161 -13.55 -9.84 12.20
CA GLY A 161 -13.93 -10.09 13.59
C GLY A 161 -12.74 -10.05 14.56
N ARG A 162 -11.60 -9.44 14.14
CA ARG A 162 -10.38 -9.36 14.94
C ARG A 162 -10.24 -7.96 15.52
N ASP A 163 -10.07 -7.87 16.81
CA ASP A 163 -9.72 -6.65 17.52
C ASP A 163 -8.26 -6.26 17.16
N VAL A 164 -8.06 -5.06 16.66
CA VAL A 164 -6.72 -4.50 16.37
C VAL A 164 -6.34 -3.40 17.37
N ALA A 165 -7.31 -2.82 18.07
CA ALA A 165 -7.08 -1.76 19.04
C ALA A 165 -6.35 -2.28 20.28
N THR A 166 -6.82 -3.37 20.88
CA THR A 166 -6.16 -3.98 22.07
C THR A 166 -4.68 -4.32 21.82
N PRO A 167 -4.30 -5.01 20.72
CA PRO A 167 -2.88 -5.23 20.41
C PRO A 167 -2.03 -3.96 20.31
N ILE A 168 -2.60 -2.86 19.84
CA ILE A 168 -1.90 -1.56 19.77
C ILE A 168 -1.64 -1.04 21.19
N ILE A 169 -2.67 -1.01 22.04
CA ILE A 169 -2.55 -0.54 23.42
C ILE A 169 -1.55 -1.39 24.21
N GLU A 170 -1.66 -2.72 24.13
CA GLU A 170 -0.70 -3.62 24.75
C GLU A 170 0.75 -3.41 24.26
N TYR A 171 0.91 -3.09 22.97
CA TYR A 171 2.23 -2.76 22.43
C TYR A 171 2.77 -1.47 23.03
N ILE A 172 1.93 -0.43 23.15
CA ILE A 172 2.29 0.85 23.75
C ILE A 172 2.68 0.65 25.22
N GLU A 173 1.86 -0.05 26.00
CA GLU A 173 2.11 -0.31 27.42
C GLU A 173 3.45 -1.01 27.67
N ARG A 174 3.77 -2.04 26.85
CA ARG A 174 5.02 -2.79 26.95
C ARG A 174 6.26 -1.99 26.54
N ASN A 175 6.11 -1.01 25.64
CA ASN A 175 7.24 -0.30 25.03
C ASN A 175 7.32 1.19 25.46
N ALA A 176 6.31 1.71 26.15
CA ALA A 176 6.32 3.08 26.65
C ALA A 176 7.41 3.27 27.70
N LYS A 177 8.39 4.12 27.41
CA LYS A 177 9.37 4.55 28.39
C LYS A 177 8.70 5.59 29.30
N ARG A 178 8.64 5.35 30.61
CA ARG A 178 8.29 6.37 31.57
C ARG A 178 9.28 7.54 31.41
N ARG A 179 8.82 8.66 30.89
CA ARG A 179 9.59 9.91 31.04
C ARG A 179 9.51 10.31 32.51
N PRO A 180 10.64 10.54 33.20
CA PRO A 180 10.58 11.13 34.53
C PRO A 180 9.81 12.46 34.40
N ARG A 181 8.73 12.60 35.19
CA ARG A 181 8.03 13.87 35.30
C ARG A 181 9.06 14.91 35.75
N LYS A 182 9.40 15.83 34.89
CA LYS A 182 10.02 17.08 35.26
C LYS A 182 8.89 18.02 35.66
N ASP A 183 8.22 17.71 36.76
CA ASP A 183 7.39 18.69 37.46
C ASP A 183 8.34 19.66 38.17
N LYS A 184 8.91 20.58 37.45
CA LYS A 184 9.33 21.84 38.02
C LYS A 184 8.10 22.73 38.05
N VAL A 185 7.24 22.54 39.04
CA VAL A 185 6.41 23.63 39.52
C VAL A 185 7.42 24.57 40.20
N GLY A 186 7.71 25.66 39.49
CA GLY A 186 8.60 26.69 40.00
C GLY A 186 8.02 27.29 41.30
N ALA A 187 8.89 27.50 42.25
CA ALA A 187 8.72 28.54 43.27
C ALA A 187 8.89 29.90 42.63
#